data_e256f655e67ad00d144089a97e818f72
#
_entry.id   e256f655e67ad00d144089a97e818f72
#
_cell.length_a   1.000
_cell.length_b   1.000
_cell.length_c   1.000
_cell.angle_alpha   90.00
_cell.angle_beta   90.00
_cell.angle_gamma   90.00
#
_symmetry.space_group_name_H-M   'P 1'
#
loop_
_entity.id
_entity.type
_entity.pdbx_description
1 polymer ?
#
loop_
_entity_poly.entity_id
_entity_poly.type
_entity_poly.pdbx_seq_one_letter_code
_entity_poly.pdbx_strand_id
1 'polypeptide(L)'
;AEPMDITNDPAATPAQRIEALRVVAADEHFPSWVPESNNHIHTCFSFSPYTPTHAALLARRNGLRVVGSVDHDSIGAAAEMSEATRILGMGSVTGFEIRARFGEGTPLAQRKLNNPDSEGVAYMTVQGVPALAREKVAAWLAPKRAARLTRTLAMAERANTILTDLGLEPFDPQADMVGISQYANGGGITERHLLAAMASALIRGFGRGPALVQGLDSMGVEIP
;
A
#
# COMPACT_ATOMS: atom_id res chain seq x y z
N ALA A 1 -20.65 7.67 -10.82
CA ALA A 1 -19.42 7.03 -11.29
C ALA A 1 -19.77 5.77 -12.05
N GLU A 2 -19.05 5.47 -13.11
CA GLU A 2 -19.24 4.24 -13.84
C GLU A 2 -18.78 3.03 -12.98
N PRO A 3 -19.39 1.84 -13.16
CA PRO A 3 -18.99 0.67 -12.36
C PRO A 3 -17.47 0.40 -12.37
N MET A 4 -16.81 0.61 -13.50
CA MET A 4 -15.36 0.47 -13.62
C MET A 4 -14.60 1.41 -12.67
N ASP A 5 -15.01 2.67 -12.56
CA ASP A 5 -14.38 3.65 -11.67
C ASP A 5 -14.55 3.24 -10.21
N ILE A 6 -15.75 2.76 -9.85
CA ILE A 6 -16.06 2.31 -8.49
C ILE A 6 -15.16 1.15 -8.06
N THR A 7 -14.80 0.23 -8.98
CA THR A 7 -13.91 -0.89 -8.63
C THR A 7 -12.58 -0.42 -8.05
N ASN A 8 -12.09 0.75 -8.46
CA ASN A 8 -10.81 1.32 -7.99
C ASN A 8 -10.96 2.56 -7.10
N ASP A 9 -12.15 2.86 -6.62
CA ASP A 9 -12.36 3.98 -5.71
C ASP A 9 -12.05 3.59 -4.26
N PRO A 10 -10.95 4.08 -3.65
CA PRO A 10 -10.61 3.77 -2.27
C PRO A 10 -11.59 4.37 -1.26
N ALA A 11 -12.40 5.37 -1.65
CA ALA A 11 -13.43 5.96 -0.80
C ALA A 11 -14.74 5.14 -0.82
N ALA A 12 -14.97 4.32 -1.84
CA ALA A 12 -16.08 3.39 -1.86
C ALA A 12 -15.88 2.28 -0.81
N THR A 13 -16.98 1.74 -0.29
CA THR A 13 -16.90 0.58 0.60
C THR A 13 -16.51 -0.69 -0.17
N PRO A 14 -15.91 -1.71 0.50
CA PRO A 14 -15.65 -2.99 -0.13
C PRO A 14 -16.89 -3.61 -0.80
N ALA A 15 -18.07 -3.48 -0.17
CA ALA A 15 -19.32 -3.98 -0.74
C ALA A 15 -19.72 -3.27 -2.05
N GLN A 16 -19.53 -1.95 -2.12
CA GLN A 16 -19.80 -1.18 -3.35
C GLN A 16 -18.82 -1.56 -4.47
N ARG A 17 -17.54 -1.74 -4.15
CA ARG A 17 -16.54 -2.18 -5.13
C ARG A 17 -16.82 -3.59 -5.65
N ILE A 18 -17.22 -4.50 -4.78
CA ILE A 18 -17.57 -5.88 -5.13
C ILE A 18 -18.83 -5.90 -6.02
N GLU A 19 -19.85 -5.09 -5.73
CA GLU A 19 -21.04 -5.00 -6.56
C GLU A 19 -20.70 -4.42 -7.94
N ALA A 20 -19.89 -3.37 -8.00
CA ALA A 20 -19.39 -2.82 -9.25
C ALA A 20 -18.60 -3.86 -10.07
N LEU A 21 -17.80 -4.69 -9.40
CA LEU A 21 -17.08 -5.78 -10.05
C LEU A 21 -18.04 -6.81 -10.68
N ARG A 22 -19.15 -7.15 -10.03
CA ARG A 22 -20.15 -8.07 -10.58
C ARG A 22 -20.71 -7.56 -11.89
N VAL A 23 -21.03 -6.25 -11.95
CA VAL A 23 -21.52 -5.60 -13.17
C VAL A 23 -20.45 -5.65 -14.27
N VAL A 24 -19.23 -5.23 -13.95
CA VAL A 24 -18.12 -5.26 -14.93
C VAL A 24 -17.84 -6.68 -15.44
N ALA A 25 -17.78 -7.66 -14.54
CA ALA A 25 -17.45 -9.03 -14.90
C ALA A 25 -18.53 -9.73 -15.74
N ALA A 26 -19.79 -9.30 -15.62
CA ALA A 26 -20.89 -9.86 -16.40
C ALA A 26 -20.80 -9.51 -17.90
N ASP A 27 -20.27 -8.33 -18.21
CA ASP A 27 -20.20 -7.81 -19.58
C ASP A 27 -18.82 -7.99 -20.23
N GLU A 28 -17.80 -8.40 -19.46
CA GLU A 28 -16.42 -8.44 -19.92
C GLU A 28 -16.00 -9.82 -20.45
N HIS A 29 -15.38 -9.84 -21.62
CA HIS A 29 -14.74 -11.02 -22.17
C HIS A 29 -13.28 -11.09 -21.73
N PHE A 30 -13.01 -11.98 -20.79
CA PHE A 30 -11.66 -12.19 -20.28
C PHE A 30 -10.80 -13.06 -21.18
N PRO A 31 -9.47 -12.82 -21.23
CA PRO A 31 -8.55 -13.67 -21.99
C PRO A 31 -8.48 -15.08 -21.40
N SER A 32 -7.94 -16.01 -22.20
CA SER A 32 -7.61 -17.35 -21.73
C SER A 32 -6.65 -17.32 -20.56
N TRP A 33 -6.72 -18.33 -19.70
CA TRP A 33 -5.84 -18.49 -18.57
C TRP A 33 -4.39 -18.72 -19.00
N VAL A 34 -3.45 -18.04 -18.32
CA VAL A 34 -2.02 -18.34 -18.41
C VAL A 34 -1.56 -19.16 -17.20
N PRO A 35 -0.50 -19.97 -17.32
CA PRO A 35 0.01 -20.78 -16.21
C PRO A 35 0.85 -19.95 -15.20
N GLU A 36 0.33 -18.78 -14.85
CA GLU A 36 1.02 -17.80 -14.01
C GLU A 36 0.19 -17.41 -12.79
N SER A 37 0.86 -16.98 -11.76
CA SER A 37 0.26 -16.46 -10.53
C SER A 37 1.05 -15.25 -10.02
N ASN A 38 0.37 -14.36 -9.28
CA ASN A 38 1.03 -13.28 -8.56
C ASN A 38 0.50 -13.24 -7.12
N ASN A 39 1.26 -13.78 -6.19
CA ASN A 39 0.93 -13.83 -4.77
C ASN A 39 1.54 -12.67 -3.96
N HIS A 40 2.12 -11.68 -4.61
CA HIS A 40 2.76 -10.54 -3.97
C HIS A 40 2.23 -9.21 -4.53
N ILE A 41 0.95 -8.94 -4.23
CA ILE A 41 0.30 -7.68 -4.64
C ILE A 41 0.10 -6.80 -3.41
N HIS A 42 0.56 -5.55 -3.51
CA HIS A 42 0.23 -4.49 -2.56
C HIS A 42 -0.98 -3.71 -3.05
N THR A 43 -1.88 -3.37 -2.13
CA THR A 43 -3.10 -2.62 -2.42
C THR A 43 -3.11 -1.27 -1.72
N CYS A 44 -4.21 -0.53 -1.82
CA CYS A 44 -4.41 0.73 -1.09
C CYS A 44 -4.38 0.56 0.43
N PHE A 45 -4.39 -0.68 0.96
CA PHE A 45 -4.20 -0.97 2.39
C PHE A 45 -2.75 -0.81 2.86
N SER A 46 -1.78 -0.68 1.97
CA SER A 46 -0.45 -0.16 2.27
C SER A 46 -0.18 1.14 1.52
N PHE A 47 0.39 1.12 0.33
CA PHE A 47 0.49 2.28 -0.55
C PHE A 47 0.58 1.81 -2.00
N SER A 48 -0.57 1.60 -2.60
CA SER A 48 -0.71 1.26 -4.01
C SER A 48 -1.92 2.01 -4.58
N PRO A 49 -1.94 2.34 -5.86
CA PRO A 49 -3.09 2.99 -6.48
C PRO A 49 -4.28 2.05 -6.70
N TYR A 50 -4.16 0.78 -6.33
CA TYR A 50 -5.19 -0.22 -6.60
C TYR A 50 -5.90 -0.67 -5.33
N THR A 51 -7.23 -0.70 -5.39
CA THR A 51 -8.04 -1.43 -4.41
C THR A 51 -7.88 -2.94 -4.61
N PRO A 52 -8.18 -3.77 -3.59
CA PRO A 52 -8.14 -5.23 -3.75
C PRO A 52 -9.00 -5.73 -4.92
N THR A 53 -10.20 -5.17 -5.08
CA THR A 53 -11.14 -5.50 -6.17
C THR A 53 -10.54 -5.19 -7.53
N HIS A 54 -9.98 -3.99 -7.72
CA HIS A 54 -9.41 -3.60 -9.01
C HIS A 54 -8.13 -4.37 -9.33
N ALA A 55 -7.29 -4.64 -8.33
CA ALA A 55 -6.10 -5.47 -8.50
C ALA A 55 -6.45 -6.89 -8.98
N ALA A 56 -7.49 -7.50 -8.41
CA ALA A 56 -8.00 -8.80 -8.87
C ALA A 56 -8.53 -8.72 -10.32
N LEU A 57 -9.26 -7.67 -10.67
CA LEU A 57 -9.77 -7.45 -12.03
C LEU A 57 -8.63 -7.33 -13.05
N LEU A 58 -7.61 -6.52 -12.75
CA LEU A 58 -6.42 -6.38 -13.61
C LEU A 58 -5.68 -7.71 -13.78
N ALA A 59 -5.53 -8.47 -12.70
CA ALA A 59 -4.92 -9.79 -12.78
C ALA A 59 -5.72 -10.75 -13.69
N ARG A 60 -7.06 -10.74 -13.59
CA ARG A 60 -7.92 -11.53 -14.46
C ARG A 60 -7.82 -11.10 -15.93
N ARG A 61 -7.73 -9.80 -16.19
CA ARG A 61 -7.50 -9.22 -17.52
C ARG A 61 -6.17 -9.65 -18.15
N ASN A 62 -5.20 -10.01 -17.32
CA ASN A 62 -3.92 -10.57 -17.75
C ASN A 62 -3.90 -12.12 -17.76
N GLY A 63 -5.04 -12.76 -17.51
CA GLY A 63 -5.18 -14.21 -17.57
C GLY A 63 -4.61 -14.96 -16.36
N LEU A 64 -4.21 -14.28 -15.28
CA LEU A 64 -3.66 -14.94 -14.10
C LEU A 64 -4.69 -15.86 -13.43
N ARG A 65 -4.24 -17.05 -13.01
CA ARG A 65 -5.10 -18.04 -12.34
C ARG A 65 -5.21 -17.83 -10.85
N VAL A 66 -4.15 -17.32 -10.23
CA VAL A 66 -4.06 -17.12 -8.77
C VAL A 66 -3.43 -15.79 -8.49
N VAL A 67 -4.01 -15.04 -7.56
CA VAL A 67 -3.44 -13.79 -7.06
C VAL A 67 -3.58 -13.70 -5.55
N GLY A 68 -2.73 -12.88 -4.92
CA GLY A 68 -2.78 -12.68 -3.48
C GLY A 68 -2.30 -11.29 -3.07
N SER A 69 -2.90 -10.75 -2.01
CA SER A 69 -2.49 -9.49 -1.40
C SER A 69 -1.62 -9.73 -0.19
N VAL A 70 -0.54 -8.95 -0.06
CA VAL A 70 0.41 -8.96 1.06
C VAL A 70 0.79 -7.54 1.47
N ASP A 71 -0.18 -6.78 1.92
CA ASP A 71 0.04 -5.39 2.33
C ASP A 71 0.94 -5.27 3.56
N HIS A 72 1.71 -4.19 3.66
CA HIS A 72 2.61 -3.93 4.78
C HIS A 72 1.85 -3.78 6.09
N ASP A 73 2.16 -4.63 7.06
CA ASP A 73 1.58 -4.69 8.40
C ASP A 73 0.03 -4.75 8.42
N SER A 74 -0.58 -5.23 7.34
CA SER A 74 -2.04 -5.25 7.18
C SER A 74 -2.54 -6.54 6.55
N ILE A 75 -3.63 -7.08 7.09
CA ILE A 75 -4.45 -8.14 6.51
C ILE A 75 -5.79 -7.59 5.99
N GLY A 76 -5.98 -6.27 6.01
CA GLY A 76 -7.25 -5.60 5.72
C GLY A 76 -7.80 -5.86 4.32
N ALA A 77 -6.95 -6.05 3.33
CA ALA A 77 -7.34 -6.34 1.95
C ALA A 77 -7.88 -7.77 1.73
N ALA A 78 -7.59 -8.71 2.66
CA ALA A 78 -7.73 -10.15 2.41
C ALA A 78 -9.17 -10.60 2.13
N ALA A 79 -10.15 -10.05 2.82
CA ALA A 79 -11.55 -10.44 2.63
C ALA A 79 -12.08 -9.99 1.26
N GLU A 80 -11.82 -8.73 0.91
CA GLU A 80 -12.21 -8.14 -0.37
C GLU A 80 -11.50 -8.83 -1.55
N MET A 81 -10.19 -9.06 -1.45
CA MET A 81 -9.41 -9.79 -2.47
C MET A 81 -9.97 -11.20 -2.69
N SER A 82 -10.29 -11.92 -1.62
CA SER A 82 -10.85 -13.27 -1.72
C SER A 82 -12.22 -13.29 -2.40
N GLU A 83 -13.09 -12.32 -2.11
CA GLU A 83 -14.40 -12.23 -2.75
C GLU A 83 -14.29 -11.80 -4.22
N ALA A 84 -13.43 -10.83 -4.53
CA ALA A 84 -13.19 -10.39 -5.90
C ALA A 84 -12.66 -11.53 -6.78
N THR A 85 -11.68 -12.28 -6.29
CA THR A 85 -11.12 -13.42 -7.03
C THR A 85 -12.16 -14.54 -7.21
N ARG A 86 -13.02 -14.78 -6.22
CA ARG A 86 -14.12 -15.75 -6.33
C ARG A 86 -15.10 -15.38 -7.45
N ILE A 87 -15.47 -14.10 -7.57
CA ILE A 87 -16.35 -13.60 -8.65
C ILE A 87 -15.69 -13.83 -10.03
N LEU A 88 -14.38 -13.60 -10.11
CA LEU A 88 -13.59 -13.70 -11.34
C LEU A 88 -13.16 -15.15 -11.69
N GLY A 89 -13.53 -16.13 -10.88
CA GLY A 89 -13.15 -17.54 -11.08
C GLY A 89 -11.67 -17.82 -10.83
N MET A 90 -10.99 -17.01 -10.03
CA MET A 90 -9.56 -17.11 -9.73
C MET A 90 -9.32 -17.74 -8.34
N GLY A 91 -8.15 -18.36 -8.17
CA GLY A 91 -7.64 -18.69 -6.84
C GLY A 91 -7.10 -17.45 -6.12
N SER A 92 -7.15 -17.49 -4.78
CA SER A 92 -6.66 -16.40 -3.93
C SER A 92 -5.72 -16.90 -2.85
N VAL A 93 -4.57 -16.25 -2.71
CA VAL A 93 -3.63 -16.43 -1.60
C VAL A 93 -3.45 -15.07 -0.92
N THR A 94 -4.00 -14.91 0.28
CA THR A 94 -3.97 -13.64 1.02
C THR A 94 -3.10 -13.72 2.24
N GLY A 95 -2.44 -12.63 2.59
CA GLY A 95 -1.54 -12.56 3.72
C GLY A 95 -1.14 -11.13 4.06
N PHE A 96 0.08 -10.97 4.52
CA PHE A 96 0.65 -9.67 4.89
C PHE A 96 2.16 -9.68 4.76
N GLU A 97 2.77 -8.51 4.66
CA GLU A 97 4.22 -8.33 4.70
C GLU A 97 4.62 -7.59 5.98
N ILE A 98 5.69 -8.04 6.63
CA ILE A 98 6.24 -7.42 7.84
C ILE A 98 7.74 -7.20 7.73
N ARG A 99 8.26 -6.26 8.54
CA ARG A 99 9.68 -6.21 8.88
C ARG A 99 9.95 -7.13 10.05
N ALA A 100 10.86 -8.06 9.86
CA ALA A 100 11.35 -8.95 10.90
C ALA A 100 12.80 -8.59 11.26
N ARG A 101 13.08 -8.43 12.56
CA ARG A 101 14.44 -8.24 13.06
C ARG A 101 14.99 -9.56 13.58
N PHE A 102 16.18 -9.90 13.14
CA PHE A 102 16.93 -11.03 13.69
C PHE A 102 17.57 -10.64 15.02
N GLY A 103 17.49 -11.56 16.00
CA GLY A 103 18.00 -11.33 17.35
C GLY A 103 19.52 -11.13 17.38
N GLU A 104 19.97 -10.34 18.34
CA GLU A 104 21.40 -10.16 18.62
C GLU A 104 22.06 -11.51 18.88
N GLY A 105 23.28 -11.72 18.36
CA GLY A 105 24.01 -12.99 18.45
C GLY A 105 23.68 -13.99 17.34
N THR A 106 22.70 -13.74 16.47
CA THR A 106 22.51 -14.57 15.26
C THR A 106 23.45 -14.14 14.14
N PRO A 107 23.88 -15.04 13.24
CA PRO A 107 24.73 -14.68 12.10
C PRO A 107 24.12 -13.66 11.14
N LEU A 108 22.79 -13.48 11.20
CA LEU A 108 22.05 -12.56 10.34
C LEU A 108 21.89 -11.16 10.95
N ALA A 109 22.13 -10.99 12.25
CA ALA A 109 21.90 -9.73 12.96
C ALA A 109 22.75 -8.55 12.43
N GLN A 110 23.92 -8.83 11.85
CA GLN A 110 24.87 -7.85 11.32
C GLN A 110 24.95 -7.88 9.79
N ARG A 111 23.97 -8.48 9.12
CA ARG A 111 23.95 -8.55 7.65
C ARG A 111 22.81 -7.70 7.09
N LYS A 112 23.09 -7.01 5.99
CA LYS A 112 22.06 -6.47 5.13
C LYS A 112 21.43 -7.62 4.35
N LEU A 113 20.13 -7.77 4.50
CA LEU A 113 19.33 -8.80 3.82
C LEU A 113 18.62 -8.20 2.61
N ASN A 114 17.30 -8.40 2.49
CA ASN A 114 16.49 -7.75 1.46
C ASN A 114 15.97 -6.35 1.88
N ASN A 115 16.40 -5.83 3.02
CA ASN A 115 16.24 -4.45 3.42
C ASN A 115 17.62 -3.75 3.35
N PRO A 116 17.87 -2.88 2.35
CA PRO A 116 19.18 -2.27 2.17
C PRO A 116 19.52 -1.22 3.25
N ASP A 117 18.52 -0.72 3.96
CA ASP A 117 18.66 0.41 4.88
C ASP A 117 19.09 0.01 6.29
N SER A 118 18.93 -1.27 6.65
CA SER A 118 19.16 -1.75 8.02
C SER A 118 19.77 -3.14 8.06
N GLU A 119 20.79 -3.32 8.92
CA GLU A 119 21.33 -4.63 9.25
C GLU A 119 20.38 -5.42 10.14
N GLY A 120 20.37 -6.73 9.97
CA GLY A 120 19.57 -7.65 10.77
C GLY A 120 18.06 -7.52 10.58
N VAL A 121 17.62 -6.83 9.51
CA VAL A 121 16.19 -6.63 9.21
C VAL A 121 15.88 -7.19 7.83
N ALA A 122 14.81 -7.97 7.75
CA ALA A 122 14.27 -8.47 6.49
C ALA A 122 12.78 -8.10 6.34
N TYR A 123 12.36 -7.89 5.11
CA TYR A 123 10.95 -7.96 4.73
C TYR A 123 10.57 -9.42 4.54
N MET A 124 9.50 -9.83 5.18
CA MET A 124 9.00 -11.20 5.12
C MET A 124 7.50 -11.19 4.84
N THR A 125 7.08 -12.03 3.90
CA THR A 125 5.66 -12.24 3.62
C THR A 125 5.17 -13.50 4.35
N VAL A 126 3.99 -13.38 4.94
CA VAL A 126 3.19 -14.51 5.41
C VAL A 126 2.04 -14.66 4.44
N GLN A 127 1.94 -15.80 3.79
CA GLN A 127 0.94 -16.08 2.77
C GLN A 127 0.00 -17.21 3.19
N GLY A 128 -1.21 -17.23 2.60
CA GLY A 128 -2.17 -18.29 2.84
C GLY A 128 -2.84 -18.21 4.22
N VAL A 129 -3.03 -17.00 4.76
CA VAL A 129 -3.78 -16.82 6.01
C VAL A 129 -5.24 -17.23 5.82
N PRO A 130 -5.72 -18.29 6.50
CA PRO A 130 -7.08 -18.75 6.34
C PRO A 130 -8.08 -17.73 6.89
N ALA A 131 -9.29 -17.71 6.32
CA ALA A 131 -10.35 -16.75 6.72
C ALA A 131 -10.59 -16.72 8.22
N LEU A 132 -10.61 -17.88 8.87
CA LEU A 132 -10.82 -18.03 10.32
C LEU A 132 -9.71 -17.41 11.19
N ALA A 133 -8.50 -17.21 10.63
CA ALA A 133 -7.38 -16.64 11.36
C ALA A 133 -7.20 -15.12 11.13
N ARG A 134 -7.92 -14.52 10.18
CA ARG A 134 -7.72 -13.11 9.77
C ARG A 134 -7.92 -12.14 10.92
N GLU A 135 -8.94 -12.35 11.72
CA GLU A 135 -9.25 -11.50 12.88
C GLU A 135 -8.12 -11.53 13.93
N LYS A 136 -7.63 -12.74 14.25
CA LYS A 136 -6.50 -12.93 15.16
C LYS A 136 -5.22 -12.29 14.61
N VAL A 137 -4.96 -12.42 13.32
CA VAL A 137 -3.81 -11.79 12.65
C VAL A 137 -3.97 -10.27 12.66
N ALA A 138 -5.13 -9.71 12.38
CA ALA A 138 -5.40 -8.28 12.44
C ALA A 138 -5.12 -7.71 13.85
N ALA A 139 -5.57 -8.39 14.89
CA ALA A 139 -5.30 -8.02 16.28
C ALA A 139 -3.79 -8.07 16.61
N TRP A 140 -3.08 -9.08 16.11
CA TRP A 140 -1.62 -9.20 16.30
C TRP A 140 -0.85 -8.11 15.52
N LEU A 141 -1.34 -7.66 14.37
CA LEU A 141 -0.75 -6.58 13.57
C LEU A 141 -1.05 -5.17 14.12
N ALA A 142 -2.17 -5.00 14.85
CA ALA A 142 -2.61 -3.69 15.32
C ALA A 142 -1.54 -2.87 16.07
N PRO A 143 -0.79 -3.41 17.07
CA PRO A 143 0.26 -2.65 17.74
C PRO A 143 1.43 -2.30 16.82
N LYS A 144 1.73 -3.10 15.81
CA LYS A 144 2.78 -2.83 14.81
C LYS A 144 2.38 -1.66 13.90
N ARG A 145 1.11 -1.65 13.47
CA ARG A 145 0.53 -0.54 12.70
C ARG A 145 0.56 0.77 13.51
N ALA A 146 0.18 0.72 14.79
CA ALA A 146 0.21 1.89 15.67
C ALA A 146 1.63 2.43 15.87
N ALA A 147 2.61 1.56 16.11
CA ALA A 147 4.01 1.95 16.23
C ALA A 147 4.56 2.57 14.93
N ARG A 148 4.19 2.02 13.77
CA ARG A 148 4.55 2.59 12.47
C ARG A 148 3.91 3.98 12.27
N LEU A 149 2.64 4.15 12.60
CA LEU A 149 1.96 5.45 12.54
C LEU A 149 2.68 6.48 13.38
N THR A 150 2.97 6.18 14.65
CA THR A 150 3.70 7.08 15.56
C THR A 150 5.05 7.51 14.98
N ARG A 151 5.82 6.56 14.45
CA ARG A 151 7.11 6.85 13.81
C ARG A 151 6.94 7.74 12.58
N THR A 152 5.97 7.43 11.72
CA THR A 152 5.77 8.17 10.46
C THR A 152 5.25 9.58 10.73
N LEU A 153 4.40 9.78 11.75
CA LEU A 153 3.99 11.12 12.19
C LEU A 153 5.18 11.95 12.71
N ALA A 154 6.08 11.36 13.51
CA ALA A 154 7.29 12.05 13.95
C ALA A 154 8.25 12.40 12.78
N MET A 155 8.27 11.59 11.73
CA MET A 155 8.99 11.92 10.50
C MET A 155 8.30 13.06 9.74
N ALA A 156 6.97 13.10 9.71
CA ALA A 156 6.20 14.17 9.09
C ALA A 156 6.43 15.54 9.75
N GLU A 157 6.52 15.57 11.07
CA GLU A 157 6.87 16.80 11.83
C GLU A 157 8.24 17.33 11.40
N ARG A 158 9.25 16.45 11.30
CA ARG A 158 10.59 16.85 10.83
C ARG A 158 10.57 17.32 9.37
N ALA A 159 9.81 16.67 8.52
CA ALA A 159 9.64 17.08 7.12
C ALA A 159 8.99 18.46 7.03
N ASN A 160 7.99 18.75 7.85
CA ASN A 160 7.34 20.06 7.92
C ASN A 160 8.29 21.16 8.44
N THR A 161 9.19 20.84 9.38
CA THR A 161 10.25 21.77 9.78
C THR A 161 11.13 22.16 8.59
N ILE A 162 11.58 21.18 7.79
CA ILE A 162 12.38 21.42 6.59
C ILE A 162 11.61 22.28 5.57
N LEU A 163 10.33 21.98 5.31
CA LEU A 163 9.50 22.77 4.40
C LEU A 163 9.39 24.23 4.88
N THR A 164 9.15 24.44 6.17
CA THR A 164 9.04 25.77 6.77
C THR A 164 10.35 26.54 6.67
N ASP A 165 11.50 25.91 6.93
CA ASP A 165 12.83 26.51 6.80
C ASP A 165 13.14 26.96 5.37
N LEU A 166 12.52 26.30 4.39
CA LEU A 166 12.58 26.65 2.96
C LEU A 166 11.54 27.72 2.56
N GLY A 167 10.73 28.22 3.48
CA GLY A 167 9.65 29.16 3.19
C GLY A 167 8.44 28.53 2.49
N LEU A 168 8.30 27.21 2.58
CA LEU A 168 7.17 26.47 1.99
C LEU A 168 6.11 26.19 3.05
N GLU A 169 4.86 26.13 2.59
CA GLU A 169 3.73 25.76 3.47
C GLU A 169 3.83 24.26 3.84
N PRO A 170 3.75 23.92 5.13
CA PRO A 170 3.73 22.56 5.59
C PRO A 170 2.46 21.82 5.12
N PHE A 171 2.49 20.49 5.12
CA PHE A 171 1.31 19.68 4.93
C PHE A 171 0.70 19.27 6.29
N ASP A 172 -0.61 18.95 6.30
CA ASP A 172 -1.29 18.39 7.47
C ASP A 172 -1.09 16.86 7.52
N PRO A 173 -0.33 16.31 8.48
CA PRO A 173 -0.11 14.87 8.56
C PRO A 173 -1.39 14.06 8.74
N GLN A 174 -2.43 14.61 9.37
CA GLN A 174 -3.70 13.89 9.55
C GLN A 174 -4.53 13.89 8.27
N ALA A 175 -4.66 15.03 7.60
CA ALA A 175 -5.43 15.14 6.36
C ALA A 175 -4.69 14.54 5.16
N ASP A 176 -3.40 14.89 4.99
CA ASP A 176 -2.63 14.61 3.76
C ASP A 176 -1.94 13.23 3.78
N MET A 177 -1.87 12.56 4.95
CA MET A 177 -1.28 11.22 5.08
C MET A 177 -2.29 10.20 5.61
N VAL A 178 -2.78 10.41 6.84
CA VAL A 178 -3.66 9.42 7.49
C VAL A 178 -5.03 9.39 6.82
N GLY A 179 -5.61 10.56 6.52
CA GLY A 179 -6.93 10.70 5.94
C GLY A 179 -7.07 10.12 4.53
N ILE A 180 -5.97 10.10 3.74
CA ILE A 180 -5.97 9.51 2.40
C ILE A 180 -5.65 8.02 2.39
N SER A 181 -5.27 7.44 3.54
CA SER A 181 -4.90 6.04 3.68
C SER A 181 -6.09 5.16 4.08
N GLN A 182 -5.89 3.85 4.04
CA GLN A 182 -6.83 2.89 4.59
C GLN A 182 -6.57 2.56 6.09
N TYR A 183 -5.87 3.43 6.84
CA TYR A 183 -5.50 3.15 8.22
C TYR A 183 -6.72 2.86 9.12
N ALA A 184 -7.78 3.64 8.98
CA ALA A 184 -9.03 3.44 9.71
C ALA A 184 -9.71 2.09 9.40
N ASN A 185 -9.49 1.55 8.21
CA ASN A 185 -10.06 0.30 7.71
C ASN A 185 -9.12 -0.91 7.88
N GLY A 186 -8.09 -0.79 8.71
CA GLY A 186 -7.13 -1.87 8.96
C GLY A 186 -5.89 -1.86 8.06
N GLY A 187 -5.72 -0.85 7.22
CA GLY A 187 -4.52 -0.61 6.43
C GLY A 187 -3.34 -0.07 7.25
N GLY A 188 -2.17 -0.02 6.64
CA GLY A 188 -0.95 0.54 7.24
C GLY A 188 -0.64 1.95 6.73
N ILE A 189 0.13 2.70 7.52
CA ILE A 189 0.83 3.90 7.07
C ILE A 189 2.25 3.50 6.68
N THR A 190 2.72 3.97 5.54
CA THR A 190 4.08 3.74 5.06
C THR A 190 4.80 5.07 4.83
N GLU A 191 6.12 5.01 4.68
CA GLU A 191 6.92 6.18 4.32
C GLU A 191 6.51 6.77 2.96
N ARG A 192 5.86 5.99 2.09
CA ARG A 192 5.35 6.48 0.79
C ARG A 192 4.19 7.45 0.95
N HIS A 193 3.35 7.31 1.99
CA HIS A 193 2.32 8.33 2.31
C HIS A 193 2.98 9.66 2.69
N LEU A 194 4.05 9.62 3.48
CA LEU A 194 4.83 10.81 3.83
C LEU A 194 5.45 11.44 2.57
N LEU A 195 6.10 10.64 1.72
CA LEU A 195 6.71 11.14 0.49
C LEU A 195 5.69 11.74 -0.47
N ALA A 196 4.49 11.17 -0.55
CA ALA A 196 3.39 11.73 -1.35
C ALA A 196 2.91 13.09 -0.81
N ALA A 197 2.76 13.23 0.51
CA ALA A 197 2.41 14.50 1.15
C ALA A 197 3.50 15.56 0.93
N MET A 198 4.77 15.20 1.12
CA MET A 198 5.92 16.08 0.84
C MET A 198 5.95 16.50 -0.64
N ALA A 199 5.81 15.56 -1.56
CA ALA A 199 5.81 15.87 -2.99
C ALA A 199 4.67 16.84 -3.34
N SER A 200 3.49 16.66 -2.76
CA SER A 200 2.37 17.59 -2.92
C SER A 200 2.67 18.98 -2.38
N ALA A 201 3.33 19.09 -1.22
CA ALA A 201 3.74 20.36 -0.64
C ALA A 201 4.80 21.06 -1.52
N LEU A 202 5.81 20.34 -2.00
CA LEU A 202 6.81 20.87 -2.91
C LEU A 202 6.21 21.36 -4.24
N ILE A 203 5.25 20.61 -4.80
CA ILE A 203 4.55 21.01 -6.02
C ILE A 203 3.70 22.25 -5.78
N ARG A 204 3.04 22.38 -4.62
CA ARG A 204 2.30 23.61 -4.27
C ARG A 204 3.22 24.82 -4.17
N GLY A 205 4.41 24.65 -3.59
CA GLY A 205 5.36 25.75 -3.38
C GLY A 205 6.14 26.14 -4.63
N PHE A 206 6.71 25.18 -5.34
CA PHE A 206 7.56 25.45 -6.50
C PHE A 206 6.84 25.37 -7.85
N GLY A 207 5.69 24.70 -7.93
CA GLY A 207 5.02 24.38 -9.18
C GLY A 207 5.48 23.03 -9.75
N ARG A 208 5.11 22.75 -11.01
CA ARG A 208 5.45 21.52 -11.73
C ARG A 208 6.51 21.76 -12.82
N GLY A 209 7.10 20.66 -13.29
CA GLY A 209 8.07 20.68 -14.39
C GLY A 209 9.38 21.41 -14.03
N PRO A 210 9.91 22.30 -14.91
CA PRO A 210 11.18 22.97 -14.68
C PRO A 210 11.27 23.75 -13.36
N ALA A 211 10.17 24.35 -12.92
CA ALA A 211 10.12 25.10 -11.66
C ALA A 211 10.34 24.19 -10.44
N LEU A 212 9.76 22.97 -10.44
CA LEU A 212 10.01 21.98 -9.40
C LEU A 212 11.49 21.53 -9.41
N VAL A 213 12.05 21.29 -10.59
CA VAL A 213 13.47 20.90 -10.75
C VAL A 213 14.38 21.96 -10.16
N GLN A 214 14.17 23.24 -10.50
CA GLN A 214 14.95 24.36 -9.94
C GLN A 214 14.78 24.50 -8.42
N GLY A 215 13.54 24.29 -7.93
CA GLY A 215 13.27 24.29 -6.49
C GLY A 215 14.04 23.18 -5.76
N LEU A 216 14.02 21.96 -6.29
CA LEU A 216 14.74 20.82 -5.71
C LEU A 216 16.27 21.04 -5.77
N ASP A 217 16.79 21.58 -6.88
CA ASP A 217 18.21 21.93 -7.01
C ASP A 217 18.64 22.96 -5.95
N SER A 218 17.79 23.98 -5.70
CA SER A 218 18.03 24.97 -4.65
C SER A 218 18.08 24.39 -3.23
N MET A 219 17.45 23.20 -3.02
CA MET A 219 17.50 22.43 -1.79
C MET A 219 18.71 21.50 -1.70
N GLY A 220 19.58 21.47 -2.72
CA GLY A 220 20.71 20.56 -2.81
C GLY A 220 20.35 19.12 -3.16
N VAL A 221 19.17 18.89 -3.75
CA VAL A 221 18.75 17.57 -4.24
C VAL A 221 19.35 17.37 -5.63
N GLU A 222 20.26 16.42 -5.76
CA GLU A 222 20.80 16.02 -7.07
C GLU A 222 19.70 15.32 -7.88
N ILE A 223 19.39 15.87 -9.05
CA ILE A 223 18.40 15.30 -9.97
C ILE A 223 19.19 14.66 -11.12
N PRO A 224 19.03 13.34 -11.34
CA PRO A 224 19.74 12.61 -12.40
C PRO A 224 19.31 13.01 -13.82
#